data_abc520620f5bcf8025aea60b5d76fac6
#
_entry.id   abc520620f5bcf8025aea60b5d76fac6
#
_cell.length_a   1.000
_cell.length_b   1.000
_cell.length_c   1.000
_cell.angle_alpha   90.00
_cell.angle_beta   90.00
_cell.angle_gamma   90.00
#
_symmetry.space_group_name_H-M   'P 1'
#
loop_
_entity.id
_entity.type
_entity.pdbx_description
1 polymer ?
#
loop_
_entity_poly.entity_id
_entity_poly.type
_entity_poly.pdbx_seq_one_letter_code
_entity_poly.pdbx_strand_id
1 'polypeptide(L)'
;MIIQEPSILNAIVVNQTAVNNLFIHFSQEQEIEADFYAIETINKLKLPTDPIKEFLLILENKTGTNLIDEELKKFSTHPIFETRYEIIDNNTNGDSYNFNKTYQREFDFIQAKFMAYTESGMISKLKKDQKIYYDSIQLSKSGDLLESLKKINYLISKNKNQYFIQETKADILLSYGYNKEAIKFYRKVLQTQPNNNYAKYNIFVNLILDPTDYEFNKEFFLNNINLLKYFPNNQNILLKYYDLANLLNYNEWVLFFETLLFKNQDTNKILQQLNKQTKDYNLKKIIKLYT
;
A
#
# COMPACT_ATOMS: atom_id res chain seq x y z
N MET A 1 -6.32 21.18 -50.51
CA MET A 1 -5.36 22.32 -50.48
C MET A 1 -4.31 21.93 -49.42
N ILE A 2 -3.14 21.45 -49.88
CA ILE A 2 -2.03 21.09 -48.97
C ILE A 2 -1.28 22.40 -48.71
N ILE A 3 -1.33 22.85 -47.47
CA ILE A 3 -0.57 24.03 -47.01
C ILE A 3 0.89 23.61 -46.97
N GLN A 4 1.64 23.87 -48.02
CA GLN A 4 3.09 23.79 -48.09
C GLN A 4 3.72 25.12 -47.76
N GLU A 5 3.58 25.57 -46.52
CA GLU A 5 4.37 26.70 -46.01
C GLU A 5 5.42 26.15 -45.05
N PRO A 6 6.72 26.14 -45.43
CA PRO A 6 7.80 25.65 -44.56
C PRO A 6 7.88 26.36 -43.20
N SER A 7 7.43 27.62 -43.14
CA SER A 7 7.37 28.42 -41.92
C SER A 7 6.40 27.89 -40.87
N ILE A 8 5.25 27.33 -41.26
CA ILE A 8 4.24 26.77 -40.35
C ILE A 8 4.72 25.44 -39.78
N LEU A 9 5.32 24.58 -40.60
CA LEU A 9 5.91 23.32 -40.17
C LEU A 9 7.06 23.56 -39.16
N ASN A 10 7.93 24.52 -39.43
CA ASN A 10 9.00 24.91 -38.52
C ASN A 10 8.45 25.46 -37.19
N ALA A 11 7.40 26.27 -37.21
CA ALA A 11 6.76 26.79 -35.99
C ALA A 11 6.12 25.68 -35.15
N ILE A 12 5.50 24.66 -35.81
CA ILE A 12 4.91 23.50 -35.10
C ILE A 12 6.02 22.66 -34.46
N VAL A 13 7.12 22.37 -35.18
CA VAL A 13 8.26 21.62 -34.65
C VAL A 13 8.92 22.32 -33.48
N VAL A 14 9.15 23.65 -33.58
CA VAL A 14 9.70 24.44 -32.49
C VAL A 14 8.79 24.42 -31.25
N ASN A 15 7.48 24.54 -31.44
CA ASN A 15 6.53 24.46 -30.32
C ASN A 15 6.52 23.07 -29.67
N GLN A 16 6.53 21.98 -30.44
CA GLN A 16 6.60 20.63 -29.90
C GLN A 16 7.90 20.40 -29.11
N THR A 17 9.02 20.86 -29.65
CA THR A 17 10.33 20.77 -28.97
C THR A 17 10.32 21.55 -27.67
N ALA A 18 9.76 22.76 -27.65
CA ALA A 18 9.64 23.59 -26.45
C ALA A 18 8.76 22.95 -25.39
N VAL A 19 7.62 22.36 -25.77
CA VAL A 19 6.73 21.63 -24.85
C VAL A 19 7.41 20.39 -24.31
N ASN A 20 8.10 19.60 -25.13
CA ASN A 20 8.84 18.43 -24.68
C ASN A 20 9.96 18.82 -23.70
N ASN A 21 10.70 19.86 -23.98
CA ASN A 21 11.76 20.34 -23.09
C ASN A 21 11.20 20.84 -21.75
N LEU A 22 10.06 21.54 -21.76
CA LEU A 22 9.36 21.92 -20.52
C LEU A 22 8.91 20.68 -19.71
N PHE A 23 8.38 19.67 -20.38
CA PHE A 23 7.95 18.44 -19.72
C PHE A 23 9.13 17.68 -19.10
N ILE A 24 10.25 17.57 -19.85
CA ILE A 24 11.48 16.94 -19.36
C ILE A 24 12.01 17.69 -18.14
N HIS A 25 12.10 19.01 -18.22
CA HIS A 25 12.60 19.83 -17.12
C HIS A 25 11.73 19.71 -15.86
N PHE A 26 10.41 19.78 -16.03
CA PHE A 26 9.45 19.61 -14.95
C PHE A 26 9.56 18.22 -14.29
N SER A 27 9.73 17.16 -15.08
CA SER A 27 9.92 15.81 -14.56
C SER A 27 11.22 15.68 -13.76
N GLN A 28 12.32 16.27 -14.21
CA GLN A 28 13.59 16.28 -13.50
C GLN A 28 13.51 17.05 -12.17
N GLU A 29 12.85 18.22 -12.16
CA GLU A 29 12.64 18.99 -10.93
C GLU A 29 11.83 18.20 -9.89
N GLN A 30 10.78 17.50 -10.31
CA GLN A 30 9.98 16.68 -9.40
C GLN A 30 10.79 15.53 -8.78
N GLU A 31 11.69 14.89 -9.52
CA GLU A 31 12.56 13.86 -8.97
C GLU A 31 13.60 14.44 -8.00
N ILE A 32 14.15 15.59 -8.30
CA ILE A 32 15.06 16.31 -7.39
C ILE A 32 14.34 16.67 -6.09
N GLU A 33 13.12 17.21 -6.15
CA GLU A 33 12.29 17.47 -4.97
C GLU A 33 12.02 16.20 -4.17
N ALA A 34 11.72 15.10 -4.86
CA ALA A 34 11.48 13.81 -4.22
C ALA A 34 12.74 13.28 -3.51
N ASP A 35 13.92 13.43 -4.10
CA ASP A 35 15.19 13.07 -3.47
C ASP A 35 15.46 13.89 -2.21
N PHE A 36 15.26 15.21 -2.25
CA PHE A 36 15.39 16.08 -1.07
C PHE A 36 14.43 15.67 0.03
N TYR A 37 13.15 15.43 -0.30
CA TYR A 37 12.15 14.98 0.67
C TYR A 37 12.50 13.62 1.29
N ALA A 38 13.00 12.70 0.47
CA ALA A 38 13.43 11.37 0.93
C ALA A 38 14.59 11.49 1.92
N ILE A 39 15.62 12.29 1.60
CA ILE A 39 16.78 12.49 2.46
C ILE A 39 16.39 13.19 3.76
N GLU A 40 15.57 14.24 3.70
CA GLU A 40 15.06 14.93 4.89
C GLU A 40 14.29 13.98 5.81
N THR A 41 13.44 13.13 5.21
CA THR A 41 12.67 12.13 5.96
C THR A 41 13.57 11.10 6.62
N ILE A 42 14.56 10.58 5.90
CA ILE A 42 15.52 9.61 6.41
C ILE A 42 16.36 10.21 7.54
N ASN A 43 16.82 11.45 7.38
CA ASN A 43 17.53 12.19 8.43
C ASN A 43 16.65 12.40 9.68
N LYS A 44 15.37 12.78 9.52
CA LYS A 44 14.41 12.90 10.63
C LYS A 44 14.17 11.56 11.36
N LEU A 45 14.18 10.47 10.61
CA LEU A 45 14.06 9.11 11.15
C LEU A 45 15.37 8.58 11.72
N LYS A 46 16.46 9.33 11.60
CA LYS A 46 17.81 8.92 12.00
C LYS A 46 18.23 7.61 11.35
N LEU A 47 17.98 7.45 10.07
CA LEU A 47 18.38 6.30 9.26
C LEU A 47 19.60 6.67 8.39
N PRO A 48 20.45 5.70 8.02
CA PRO A 48 21.59 5.97 7.13
C PRO A 48 21.12 6.31 5.72
N THR A 49 21.80 7.26 5.07
CA THR A 49 21.51 7.69 3.69
C THR A 49 22.30 6.91 2.65
N ASP A 50 23.43 6.29 3.02
CA ASP A 50 24.27 5.49 2.11
C ASP A 50 23.49 4.45 1.29
N PRO A 51 22.48 3.72 1.83
CA PRO A 51 21.71 2.76 1.06
C PRO A 51 20.95 3.38 -0.13
N ILE A 52 20.60 4.68 -0.08
CA ILE A 52 19.98 5.37 -1.21
C ILE A 52 20.98 5.48 -2.35
N LYS A 53 22.20 5.89 -2.04
CA LYS A 53 23.27 5.99 -3.03
C LYS A 53 23.61 4.65 -3.65
N GLU A 54 23.71 3.59 -2.84
CA GLU A 54 23.88 2.22 -3.33
C GLU A 54 22.72 1.78 -4.24
N PHE A 55 21.48 2.13 -3.89
CA PHE A 55 20.32 1.81 -4.71
C PHE A 55 20.35 2.55 -6.05
N LEU A 56 20.71 3.83 -6.07
CA LEU A 56 20.87 4.61 -7.30
C LEU A 56 21.97 4.04 -8.19
N LEU A 57 23.11 3.61 -7.62
CA LEU A 57 24.18 2.93 -8.36
C LEU A 57 23.70 1.63 -9.02
N ILE A 58 22.84 0.86 -8.34
CA ILE A 58 22.24 -0.36 -8.90
C ILE A 58 21.31 0.00 -10.06
N LEU A 59 20.52 1.07 -9.94
CA LEU A 59 19.62 1.53 -11.00
C LEU A 59 20.41 2.01 -12.21
N GLU A 60 21.41 2.82 -12.00
CA GLU A 60 22.29 3.35 -13.04
C GLU A 60 22.92 2.20 -13.86
N ASN A 61 23.49 1.21 -13.18
CA ASN A 61 24.07 0.03 -13.82
C ASN A 61 23.05 -0.81 -14.59
N LYS A 62 21.79 -0.87 -14.12
CA LYS A 62 20.73 -1.65 -14.80
C LYS A 62 20.12 -0.94 -15.99
N THR A 63 20.02 0.37 -15.92
CA THR A 63 19.42 1.19 -17.00
C THR A 63 20.40 1.42 -18.14
N GLY A 64 21.69 1.11 -17.97
CA GLY A 64 22.72 1.29 -18.97
C GLY A 64 22.95 2.78 -19.33
N THR A 65 22.51 3.71 -18.48
CA THR A 65 22.63 5.16 -18.70
C THR A 65 24.10 5.62 -18.77
N ASN A 66 25.02 4.80 -18.25
CA ASN A 66 26.47 5.00 -18.41
C ASN A 66 26.97 4.88 -19.87
N LEU A 67 26.13 4.29 -20.75
CA LEU A 67 26.45 4.08 -22.17
C LEU A 67 25.77 5.11 -23.09
N ILE A 68 24.97 6.02 -22.53
CA ILE A 68 24.26 7.04 -23.29
C ILE A 68 25.16 8.24 -23.46
N ASP A 69 25.34 8.68 -24.71
CA ASP A 69 26.10 9.88 -25.10
C ASP A 69 25.61 11.11 -24.29
N GLU A 70 26.52 11.97 -23.87
CA GLU A 70 26.21 13.16 -23.04
C GLU A 70 25.18 14.09 -23.71
N GLU A 71 25.12 14.11 -25.03
CA GLU A 71 24.10 14.86 -25.74
C GLU A 71 22.70 14.25 -25.58
N LEU A 72 22.59 12.94 -25.50
CA LEU A 72 21.32 12.23 -25.27
C LEU A 72 20.85 12.30 -23.82
N LYS A 73 21.77 12.46 -22.85
CA LYS A 73 21.43 12.67 -21.43
C LYS A 73 20.55 13.92 -21.22
N LYS A 74 20.69 14.96 -22.07
CA LYS A 74 19.89 16.19 -22.02
C LYS A 74 18.40 15.96 -22.33
N PHE A 75 18.07 14.85 -23.01
CA PHE A 75 16.71 14.49 -23.36
C PHE A 75 16.11 13.41 -22.41
N SER A 76 16.86 13.05 -21.37
CA SER A 76 16.33 12.13 -20.35
C SER A 76 15.25 12.80 -19.52
N THR A 77 14.13 12.13 -19.31
CA THR A 77 13.06 12.56 -18.38
C THR A 77 13.50 12.47 -16.93
N HIS A 78 14.63 11.83 -16.64
CA HIS A 78 15.19 11.67 -15.30
C HIS A 78 16.44 12.54 -15.15
N PRO A 79 16.71 13.10 -13.95
CA PRO A 79 17.97 13.76 -13.66
C PRO A 79 19.14 12.80 -13.87
N ILE A 80 20.29 13.35 -14.26
CA ILE A 80 21.51 12.54 -14.31
C ILE A 80 21.88 12.06 -12.90
N PHE A 81 22.40 10.86 -12.79
CA PHE A 81 22.69 10.22 -11.48
C PHE A 81 23.69 11.02 -10.67
N GLU A 82 24.66 11.70 -11.31
CA GLU A 82 25.63 12.56 -10.66
C GLU A 82 24.96 13.67 -9.83
N THR A 83 23.95 14.35 -10.38
CA THR A 83 23.19 15.38 -9.64
C THR A 83 22.48 14.79 -8.42
N ARG A 84 21.93 13.58 -8.54
CA ARG A 84 21.27 12.89 -7.44
C ARG A 84 22.27 12.46 -6.36
N TYR A 85 23.49 12.03 -6.75
CA TYR A 85 24.56 11.73 -5.79
C TYR A 85 25.00 12.98 -5.03
N GLU A 86 25.18 14.10 -5.71
CA GLU A 86 25.53 15.38 -5.08
C GLU A 86 24.47 15.83 -4.06
N ILE A 87 23.19 15.66 -4.37
CA ILE A 87 22.10 15.97 -3.44
C ILE A 87 22.20 15.10 -2.18
N ILE A 88 22.47 13.80 -2.32
CA ILE A 88 22.63 12.89 -1.19
C ILE A 88 23.84 13.30 -0.35
N ASP A 89 25.01 13.46 -0.97
CA ASP A 89 26.27 13.76 -0.28
C ASP A 89 26.20 15.11 0.46
N ASN A 90 25.58 16.13 -0.14
CA ASN A 90 25.47 17.46 0.47
C ASN A 90 24.42 17.54 1.61
N ASN A 91 23.48 16.62 1.66
CA ASN A 91 22.39 16.65 2.66
C ASN A 91 22.44 15.48 3.65
N THR A 92 23.51 14.67 3.62
CA THR A 92 23.70 13.58 4.56
C THR A 92 24.21 14.10 5.90
N ASN A 93 23.50 13.78 6.98
CA ASN A 93 24.01 14.00 8.32
C ASN A 93 25.00 12.88 8.66
N GLY A 94 26.28 13.23 8.92
CA GLY A 94 27.37 12.27 9.14
C GLY A 94 27.30 11.45 10.44
N ASP A 95 26.14 11.29 11.04
CA ASP A 95 25.95 10.52 12.26
C ASP A 95 25.98 9.02 11.96
N SER A 96 26.79 8.27 12.72
CA SER A 96 26.82 6.82 12.66
C SER A 96 25.54 6.24 13.26
N TYR A 97 24.68 5.65 12.42
CA TYR A 97 23.44 5.06 12.87
C TYR A 97 23.61 3.61 13.29
N ASN A 98 23.17 3.29 14.50
CA ASN A 98 22.96 1.90 14.91
C ASN A 98 21.62 1.42 14.32
N PHE A 99 21.70 0.66 13.24
CA PHE A 99 20.53 0.05 12.62
C PHE A 99 19.83 -0.86 13.63
N ASN A 100 18.56 -0.57 13.92
CA ASN A 100 17.80 -1.40 14.86
C ASN A 100 17.59 -2.81 14.26
N LYS A 101 18.25 -3.82 14.85
CA LYS A 101 18.16 -5.21 14.41
C LYS A 101 16.72 -5.75 14.30
N THR A 102 15.80 -5.17 15.07
CA THR A 102 14.37 -5.53 15.00
C THR A 102 13.75 -5.08 13.69
N TYR A 103 13.99 -3.84 13.26
CA TYR A 103 13.50 -3.33 11.97
C TYR A 103 14.12 -4.08 10.78
N GLN A 104 15.43 -4.39 10.86
CA GLN A 104 16.08 -5.20 9.82
C GLN A 104 15.41 -6.56 9.68
N ARG A 105 15.07 -7.18 10.80
CA ARG A 105 14.41 -8.50 10.78
C ARG A 105 13.00 -8.41 10.19
N GLU A 106 12.22 -7.39 10.56
CA GLU A 106 10.90 -7.17 9.96
C GLU A 106 11.00 -6.93 8.46
N PHE A 107 11.92 -6.08 8.03
CA PHE A 107 12.20 -5.83 6.61
C PHE A 107 12.60 -7.12 5.86
N ASP A 108 13.48 -7.93 6.43
CA ASP A 108 13.89 -9.20 5.86
C ASP A 108 12.69 -10.13 5.57
N PHE A 109 11.70 -10.19 6.46
CA PHE A 109 10.51 -11.00 6.26
C PHE A 109 9.51 -10.35 5.29
N ILE A 110 9.38 -9.02 5.29
CA ILE A 110 8.58 -8.28 4.29
C ILE A 110 9.14 -8.53 2.90
N GLN A 111 10.47 -8.48 2.74
CA GLN A 111 11.15 -8.81 1.49
C GLN A 111 10.84 -10.25 1.03
N ALA A 112 10.90 -11.23 1.94
CA ALA A 112 10.58 -12.62 1.62
C ALA A 112 9.09 -12.78 1.23
N LYS A 113 8.17 -12.08 1.89
CA LYS A 113 6.73 -12.04 1.53
C LYS A 113 6.55 -11.45 0.13
N PHE A 114 7.18 -10.32 -0.15
CA PHE A 114 7.13 -9.67 -1.46
C PHE A 114 7.64 -10.61 -2.57
N MET A 115 8.80 -11.23 -2.37
CA MET A 115 9.37 -12.20 -3.31
C MET A 115 8.43 -13.39 -3.56
N ALA A 116 7.73 -13.88 -2.52
CA ALA A 116 6.79 -14.97 -2.65
C ALA A 116 5.56 -14.62 -3.50
N TYR A 117 5.17 -13.35 -3.55
CA TYR A 117 4.05 -12.91 -4.37
C TYR A 117 4.46 -12.47 -5.78
N THR A 118 5.68 -11.99 -5.97
CA THR A 118 6.18 -11.46 -7.27
C THR A 118 7.02 -12.47 -8.07
N GLU A 119 7.30 -13.66 -7.49
CA GLU A 119 8.10 -14.71 -8.13
C GLU A 119 9.51 -14.24 -8.55
N SER A 120 10.06 -13.26 -7.83
CA SER A 120 11.38 -12.71 -8.16
C SER A 120 12.50 -13.75 -7.91
N GLY A 121 13.39 -13.93 -8.87
CA GLY A 121 14.46 -14.97 -8.88
C GLY A 121 15.59 -14.82 -7.84
N MET A 122 15.47 -13.92 -6.87
CA MET A 122 16.51 -13.67 -5.86
C MET A 122 16.41 -14.57 -4.60
N ILE A 123 15.78 -15.72 -4.72
CA ILE A 123 15.53 -16.66 -3.61
C ILE A 123 16.83 -17.12 -2.92
N SER A 124 17.93 -17.21 -3.67
CA SER A 124 19.24 -17.60 -3.14
C SER A 124 19.82 -16.66 -2.08
N LYS A 125 19.33 -15.41 -2.02
CA LYS A 125 19.76 -14.41 -1.04
C LYS A 125 18.99 -14.48 0.29
N LEU A 126 17.92 -15.27 0.36
CA LEU A 126 17.12 -15.40 1.57
C LEU A 126 17.83 -16.20 2.65
N LYS A 127 17.86 -15.67 3.88
CA LYS A 127 18.33 -16.38 5.06
C LYS A 127 17.39 -17.55 5.40
N LYS A 128 17.83 -18.52 6.22
CA LYS A 128 17.09 -19.75 6.53
C LYS A 128 15.62 -19.51 6.92
N ASP A 129 15.36 -18.63 7.88
CA ASP A 129 13.99 -18.37 8.35
C ASP A 129 13.13 -17.63 7.30
N GLN A 130 13.73 -16.72 6.54
CA GLN A 130 13.10 -16.03 5.41
C GLN A 130 12.71 -17.02 4.31
N LYS A 131 13.60 -17.99 4.01
CA LYS A 131 13.30 -19.03 3.02
C LYS A 131 12.14 -19.91 3.47
N ILE A 132 12.11 -20.33 4.75
CA ILE A 132 10.97 -21.09 5.30
C ILE A 132 9.68 -20.29 5.19
N TYR A 133 9.74 -18.98 5.43
CA TYR A 133 8.57 -18.10 5.32
C TYR A 133 8.11 -17.97 3.87
N TYR A 134 9.03 -17.70 2.95
CA TYR A 134 8.79 -17.71 1.51
C TYR A 134 8.14 -19.02 1.06
N ASP A 135 8.76 -20.16 1.40
CA ASP A 135 8.27 -21.49 1.04
C ASP A 135 6.86 -21.76 1.59
N SER A 136 6.54 -21.28 2.81
CA SER A 136 5.21 -21.45 3.38
C SER A 136 4.13 -20.76 2.53
N ILE A 137 4.43 -19.57 2.00
CA ILE A 137 3.52 -18.82 1.13
C ILE A 137 3.41 -19.52 -0.24
N GLN A 138 4.53 -19.95 -0.82
CA GLN A 138 4.53 -20.65 -2.12
C GLN A 138 3.75 -21.96 -2.06
N LEU A 139 3.93 -22.77 -1.00
CA LEU A 139 3.18 -24.01 -0.78
C LEU A 139 1.67 -23.73 -0.66
N SER A 140 1.28 -22.65 0.04
CA SER A 140 -0.11 -22.24 0.08
C SER A 140 -0.63 -21.89 -1.32
N LYS A 141 0.11 -21.12 -2.12
CA LYS A 141 -0.28 -20.77 -3.49
C LYS A 141 -0.38 -21.99 -4.42
N SER A 142 0.44 -23.00 -4.21
CA SER A 142 0.42 -24.26 -5.00
C SER A 142 -0.61 -25.29 -4.54
N GLY A 143 -1.38 -25.00 -3.48
CA GLY A 143 -2.44 -25.89 -2.99
C GLY A 143 -2.02 -26.81 -1.84
N ASP A 144 -0.75 -26.81 -1.40
CA ASP A 144 -0.27 -27.63 -0.32
C ASP A 144 -0.41 -26.94 1.04
N LEU A 145 -1.66 -26.89 1.54
CA LEU A 145 -1.98 -26.27 2.82
C LEU A 145 -1.25 -26.93 3.99
N LEU A 146 -1.12 -28.26 3.98
CA LEU A 146 -0.54 -28.99 5.12
C LEU A 146 0.94 -28.62 5.32
N GLU A 147 1.74 -28.68 4.28
CA GLU A 147 3.16 -28.34 4.36
C GLU A 147 3.36 -26.83 4.58
N SER A 148 2.51 -26.00 3.99
CA SER A 148 2.46 -24.56 4.26
C SER A 148 2.27 -24.27 5.75
N LEU A 149 1.26 -24.90 6.38
CA LEU A 149 0.98 -24.73 7.80
C LEU A 149 2.07 -25.32 8.71
N LYS A 150 2.73 -26.40 8.33
CA LYS A 150 3.89 -26.92 9.08
C LYS A 150 5.02 -25.90 9.12
N LYS A 151 5.37 -25.30 7.98
CA LYS A 151 6.45 -24.30 7.89
C LYS A 151 6.11 -23.02 8.68
N ILE A 152 4.91 -22.48 8.52
CA ILE A 152 4.53 -21.25 9.24
C ILE A 152 4.41 -21.51 10.76
N ASN A 153 3.92 -22.67 11.19
CA ASN A 153 3.86 -23.04 12.59
C ASN A 153 5.26 -23.18 13.22
N TYR A 154 6.22 -23.74 12.49
CA TYR A 154 7.61 -23.77 12.92
C TYR A 154 8.16 -22.36 13.18
N LEU A 155 7.90 -21.42 12.28
CA LEU A 155 8.32 -20.02 12.48
C LEU A 155 7.63 -19.37 13.68
N ILE A 156 6.34 -19.62 13.89
CA ILE A 156 5.58 -19.12 15.05
C ILE A 156 6.17 -19.66 16.35
N SER A 157 6.49 -20.96 16.42
CA SER A 157 7.07 -21.57 17.63
C SER A 157 8.43 -20.94 18.00
N LYS A 158 9.22 -20.59 16.99
CA LYS A 158 10.55 -19.99 17.13
C LYS A 158 10.49 -18.48 17.42
N ASN A 159 9.45 -17.80 16.93
CA ASN A 159 9.31 -16.34 16.90
C ASN A 159 7.95 -15.91 17.44
N LYS A 160 7.63 -16.22 18.70
CA LYS A 160 6.30 -16.08 19.31
C LYS A 160 5.66 -14.69 19.20
N ASN A 161 6.47 -13.64 19.18
CA ASN A 161 5.99 -12.24 19.23
C ASN A 161 6.00 -11.54 17.86
N GLN A 162 6.17 -12.26 16.77
CA GLN A 162 6.23 -11.66 15.43
C GLN A 162 4.83 -11.63 14.81
N TYR A 163 4.17 -10.46 14.86
CA TYR A 163 2.81 -10.26 14.39
C TYR A 163 2.64 -10.61 12.91
N PHE A 164 3.61 -10.29 12.06
CA PHE A 164 3.53 -10.54 10.62
C PHE A 164 3.51 -12.03 10.24
N ILE A 165 4.12 -12.92 11.07
CA ILE A 165 4.03 -14.37 10.86
C ILE A 165 2.64 -14.87 11.22
N GLN A 166 2.04 -14.34 12.30
CA GLN A 166 0.65 -14.63 12.68
C GLN A 166 -0.33 -14.15 11.60
N GLU A 167 -0.10 -12.95 11.07
CA GLU A 167 -0.88 -12.36 9.98
C GLU A 167 -0.83 -13.25 8.73
N THR A 168 0.37 -13.66 8.30
CA THR A 168 0.51 -14.54 7.13
C THR A 168 -0.15 -15.91 7.36
N LYS A 169 -0.09 -16.45 8.57
CA LYS A 169 -0.85 -17.68 8.87
C LYS A 169 -2.34 -17.46 8.74
N ALA A 170 -2.86 -16.31 9.19
CA ALA A 170 -4.25 -15.96 9.01
C ALA A 170 -4.61 -15.83 7.52
N ASP A 171 -3.75 -15.18 6.72
CA ASP A 171 -3.92 -15.04 5.27
C ASP A 171 -4.01 -16.43 4.58
N ILE A 172 -3.11 -17.36 4.94
CA ILE A 172 -3.11 -18.72 4.43
C ILE A 172 -4.41 -19.45 4.79
N LEU A 173 -4.84 -19.40 6.04
CA LEU A 173 -6.09 -20.02 6.47
C LEU A 173 -7.30 -19.43 5.76
N LEU A 174 -7.32 -18.11 5.60
CA LEU A 174 -8.41 -17.39 4.92
C LEU A 174 -8.51 -17.78 3.44
N SER A 175 -7.39 -17.94 2.75
CA SER A 175 -7.37 -18.32 1.33
C SER A 175 -7.92 -19.73 1.07
N TYR A 176 -8.01 -20.56 2.10
CA TYR A 176 -8.63 -21.89 2.07
C TYR A 176 -10.03 -21.95 2.72
N GLY A 177 -10.63 -20.78 3.06
CA GLY A 177 -11.98 -20.69 3.62
C GLY A 177 -12.08 -21.01 5.12
N TYR A 178 -10.94 -21.16 5.83
CA TYR A 178 -10.93 -21.38 7.28
C TYR A 178 -11.11 -20.04 8.05
N ASN A 179 -12.22 -19.34 7.78
CA ASN A 179 -12.46 -17.99 8.27
C ASN A 179 -12.41 -17.86 9.80
N LYS A 180 -13.03 -18.83 10.52
CA LYS A 180 -13.05 -18.80 11.98
C LYS A 180 -11.65 -18.92 12.58
N GLU A 181 -10.84 -19.79 12.03
CA GLU A 181 -9.44 -20.01 12.44
C GLU A 181 -8.58 -18.79 12.06
N ALA A 182 -8.72 -18.25 10.86
CA ALA A 182 -8.03 -17.05 10.43
C ALA A 182 -8.27 -15.86 11.36
N ILE A 183 -9.54 -15.62 11.73
CA ILE A 183 -9.94 -14.54 12.65
C ILE A 183 -9.24 -14.67 14.01
N LYS A 184 -9.04 -15.89 14.53
CA LYS A 184 -8.29 -16.10 15.78
C LYS A 184 -6.85 -15.58 15.68
N PHE A 185 -6.19 -15.77 14.52
CA PHE A 185 -4.83 -15.28 14.30
C PHE A 185 -4.78 -13.78 14.05
N TYR A 186 -5.72 -13.20 13.30
CA TYR A 186 -5.82 -11.74 13.19
C TYR A 186 -6.08 -11.07 14.55
N ARG A 187 -6.88 -11.67 15.43
CA ARG A 187 -7.05 -11.16 16.81
C ARG A 187 -5.76 -11.20 17.61
N LYS A 188 -4.90 -12.23 17.44
CA LYS A 188 -3.57 -12.26 18.04
C LYS A 188 -2.67 -11.15 17.50
N VAL A 189 -2.74 -10.84 16.20
CA VAL A 189 -2.05 -9.70 15.61
C VAL A 189 -2.47 -8.41 16.32
N LEU A 190 -3.77 -8.18 16.54
CA LEU A 190 -4.28 -6.98 17.20
C LEU A 190 -3.89 -6.87 18.68
N GLN A 191 -3.57 -7.97 19.36
CA GLN A 191 -3.04 -7.92 20.73
C GLN A 191 -1.67 -7.24 20.80
N THR A 192 -0.83 -7.38 19.79
CA THR A 192 0.50 -6.79 19.71
C THR A 192 0.54 -5.53 18.86
N GLN A 193 -0.36 -5.40 17.90
CA GLN A 193 -0.50 -4.30 16.94
C GLN A 193 -1.94 -3.79 16.89
N PRO A 194 -2.44 -3.07 17.91
CA PRO A 194 -3.85 -2.65 17.99
C PRO A 194 -4.31 -1.78 16.82
N ASN A 195 -3.36 -1.11 16.16
CA ASN A 195 -3.64 -0.23 15.01
C ASN A 195 -3.43 -0.91 13.65
N ASN A 196 -3.25 -2.23 13.61
CA ASN A 196 -3.14 -2.95 12.34
C ASN A 196 -4.50 -2.95 11.61
N ASN A 197 -4.64 -2.03 10.65
CA ASN A 197 -5.88 -1.86 9.90
C ASN A 197 -6.14 -3.04 8.94
N TYR A 198 -5.10 -3.75 8.48
CA TYR A 198 -5.26 -4.94 7.66
C TYR A 198 -5.92 -6.08 8.46
N ALA A 199 -5.46 -6.35 9.68
CA ALA A 199 -6.07 -7.34 10.55
C ALA A 199 -7.52 -6.97 10.92
N LYS A 200 -7.79 -5.69 11.23
CA LYS A 200 -9.16 -5.20 11.48
C LYS A 200 -10.06 -5.41 10.26
N TYR A 201 -9.57 -5.08 9.08
CA TYR A 201 -10.27 -5.28 7.81
C TYR A 201 -10.68 -6.75 7.64
N ASN A 202 -9.72 -7.68 7.77
CA ASN A 202 -10.00 -9.09 7.55
C ASN A 202 -10.96 -9.67 8.60
N ILE A 203 -10.89 -9.24 9.85
CA ILE A 203 -11.87 -9.61 10.86
C ILE A 203 -13.26 -9.08 10.48
N PHE A 204 -13.34 -7.80 10.13
CA PHE A 204 -14.62 -7.14 9.82
C PHE A 204 -15.34 -7.81 8.64
N VAL A 205 -14.63 -8.04 7.55
CA VAL A 205 -15.22 -8.61 6.33
C VAL A 205 -15.60 -10.09 6.50
N ASN A 206 -14.77 -10.85 7.20
CA ASN A 206 -14.91 -12.32 7.24
C ASN A 206 -15.64 -12.86 8.48
N LEU A 207 -15.96 -12.01 9.47
CA LEU A 207 -16.73 -12.43 10.63
C LEU A 207 -18.18 -12.72 10.21
N ILE A 208 -18.62 -13.95 10.44
CA ILE A 208 -20.02 -14.33 10.29
C ILE A 208 -20.78 -13.82 11.51
N LEU A 209 -21.81 -13.01 11.29
CA LEU A 209 -22.63 -12.40 12.33
C LEU A 209 -23.87 -13.26 12.58
N ASP A 210 -24.31 -13.30 13.83
CA ASP A 210 -25.61 -13.84 14.19
C ASP A 210 -26.67 -12.73 13.96
N PRO A 211 -27.62 -12.92 13.05
CA PRO A 211 -28.63 -11.92 12.77
C PRO A 211 -29.53 -11.59 13.99
N THR A 212 -29.59 -12.50 14.96
CA THR A 212 -30.42 -12.34 16.17
C THR A 212 -29.74 -11.56 17.27
N ASP A 213 -28.40 -11.43 17.24
CA ASP A 213 -27.63 -10.68 18.24
C ASP A 213 -27.53 -9.18 17.87
N TYR A 214 -28.63 -8.46 18.10
CA TYR A 214 -28.75 -7.04 17.75
C TYR A 214 -27.68 -6.17 18.44
N GLU A 215 -27.46 -6.37 19.74
CA GLU A 215 -26.52 -5.52 20.51
C GLU A 215 -25.09 -5.74 20.06
N PHE A 216 -24.67 -6.97 19.83
CA PHE A 216 -23.35 -7.27 19.27
C PHE A 216 -23.18 -6.65 17.89
N ASN A 217 -24.16 -6.81 17.01
CA ASN A 217 -24.11 -6.28 15.63
C ASN A 217 -24.02 -4.76 15.62
N LYS A 218 -24.74 -4.07 16.50
CA LYS A 218 -24.69 -2.62 16.68
C LYS A 218 -23.34 -2.16 17.17
N GLU A 219 -22.81 -2.81 18.21
CA GLU A 219 -21.46 -2.49 18.73
C GLU A 219 -20.39 -2.76 17.68
N PHE A 220 -20.48 -3.86 16.97
CA PHE A 220 -19.57 -4.21 15.89
C PHE A 220 -19.59 -3.20 14.74
N PHE A 221 -20.77 -2.71 14.34
CA PHE A 221 -20.93 -1.63 13.37
C PHE A 221 -20.19 -0.36 13.80
N LEU A 222 -20.46 0.11 15.01
CA LEU A 222 -19.92 1.36 15.53
C LEU A 222 -18.41 1.31 15.77
N ASN A 223 -17.92 0.23 16.37
CA ASN A 223 -16.49 0.07 16.70
C ASN A 223 -15.58 -0.02 15.48
N ASN A 224 -16.13 -0.45 14.34
CA ASN A 224 -15.36 -0.59 13.11
C ASN A 224 -15.53 0.58 12.12
N ILE A 225 -16.37 1.58 12.41
CA ILE A 225 -16.71 2.67 11.47
C ILE A 225 -15.49 3.42 10.90
N ASN A 226 -14.39 3.46 11.65
CA ASN A 226 -13.14 4.06 11.20
C ASN A 226 -12.46 3.30 10.04
N LEU A 227 -12.84 2.05 9.75
CA LEU A 227 -12.31 1.33 8.59
C LEU A 227 -12.65 2.03 7.27
N LEU A 228 -13.78 2.76 7.21
CA LEU A 228 -14.14 3.57 6.04
C LEU A 228 -13.14 4.67 5.71
N LYS A 229 -12.37 5.17 6.70
CA LYS A 229 -11.30 6.14 6.46
C LYS A 229 -10.07 5.53 5.78
N TYR A 230 -9.76 4.29 6.12
CA TYR A 230 -8.59 3.59 5.60
C TYR A 230 -8.88 2.88 4.27
N PHE A 231 -10.13 2.50 4.05
CA PHE A 231 -10.57 1.73 2.89
C PHE A 231 -11.85 2.31 2.25
N PRO A 232 -11.88 3.58 1.86
CA PRO A 232 -13.11 4.29 1.49
C PRO A 232 -13.83 3.71 0.27
N ASN A 233 -13.10 3.10 -0.66
CA ASN A 233 -13.67 2.54 -1.90
C ASN A 233 -13.62 1.01 -1.94
N ASN A 234 -13.38 0.35 -0.80
CA ASN A 234 -13.33 -1.10 -0.76
C ASN A 234 -14.74 -1.70 -0.76
N GLN A 235 -15.07 -2.38 -1.86
CA GLN A 235 -16.42 -2.94 -2.06
C GLN A 235 -16.81 -3.94 -0.96
N ASN A 236 -15.89 -4.79 -0.49
CA ASN A 236 -16.20 -5.77 0.55
C ASN A 236 -16.58 -5.10 1.89
N ILE A 237 -15.90 -3.98 2.23
CA ILE A 237 -16.26 -3.17 3.40
C ILE A 237 -17.63 -2.51 3.21
N LEU A 238 -17.84 -1.88 2.06
CA LEU A 238 -19.11 -1.20 1.79
C LEU A 238 -20.29 -2.18 1.80
N LEU A 239 -20.14 -3.35 1.19
CA LEU A 239 -21.15 -4.43 1.23
C LEU A 239 -21.40 -4.90 2.65
N LYS A 240 -20.36 -5.18 3.42
CA LYS A 240 -20.51 -5.64 4.81
C LYS A 240 -21.23 -4.61 5.68
N TYR A 241 -20.93 -3.32 5.51
CA TYR A 241 -21.67 -2.26 6.20
C TYR A 241 -23.09 -2.11 5.70
N TYR A 242 -23.34 -2.25 4.41
CA TYR A 242 -24.68 -2.25 3.83
C TYR A 242 -25.55 -3.35 4.46
N ASP A 243 -25.03 -4.58 4.52
CA ASP A 243 -25.72 -5.72 5.13
C ASP A 243 -26.00 -5.48 6.62
N LEU A 244 -25.01 -4.96 7.37
CA LEU A 244 -25.17 -4.61 8.78
C LEU A 244 -26.20 -3.49 9.00
N ALA A 245 -26.18 -2.46 8.17
CA ALA A 245 -27.13 -1.36 8.26
C ALA A 245 -28.56 -1.83 8.00
N ASN A 246 -28.75 -2.72 7.01
CA ASN A 246 -30.04 -3.37 6.78
C ASN A 246 -30.49 -4.21 7.99
N LEU A 247 -29.60 -5.03 8.53
CA LEU A 247 -29.87 -5.87 9.70
C LEU A 247 -30.27 -5.06 10.93
N LEU A 248 -29.67 -3.88 11.10
CA LEU A 248 -29.93 -2.94 12.21
C LEU A 248 -31.09 -1.97 11.94
N ASN A 249 -31.68 -1.99 10.75
CA ASN A 249 -32.71 -1.03 10.28
C ASN A 249 -32.21 0.43 10.30
N TYR A 250 -30.95 0.65 9.99
CA TYR A 250 -30.33 1.98 9.90
C TYR A 250 -30.53 2.59 8.51
N ASN A 251 -31.77 3.01 8.19
CA ASN A 251 -32.20 3.41 6.85
C ASN A 251 -31.31 4.49 6.20
N GLU A 252 -30.83 5.47 6.95
CA GLU A 252 -29.92 6.52 6.43
C GLU A 252 -28.54 5.96 6.05
N TRP A 253 -28.04 4.99 6.82
CA TRP A 253 -26.81 4.30 6.51
C TRP A 253 -26.97 3.34 5.31
N VAL A 254 -28.11 2.69 5.20
CA VAL A 254 -28.45 1.86 4.02
C VAL A 254 -28.39 2.72 2.76
N LEU A 255 -29.08 3.87 2.74
CA LEU A 255 -29.06 4.79 1.61
C LEU A 255 -27.64 5.28 1.30
N PHE A 256 -26.84 5.59 2.32
CA PHE A 256 -25.45 6.00 2.15
C PHE A 256 -24.62 4.92 1.45
N PHE A 257 -24.63 3.68 1.96
CA PHE A 257 -23.83 2.59 1.38
C PHE A 257 -24.34 2.18 0.00
N GLU A 258 -25.64 2.18 -0.22
CA GLU A 258 -26.24 1.93 -1.54
C GLU A 258 -25.78 2.97 -2.57
N THR A 259 -25.76 4.25 -2.18
CA THR A 259 -25.28 5.34 -3.04
C THR A 259 -23.80 5.16 -3.41
N LEU A 260 -22.97 4.64 -2.51
CA LEU A 260 -21.54 4.38 -2.77
C LEU A 260 -21.31 3.12 -3.60
N LEU A 261 -22.12 2.09 -3.43
CA LEU A 261 -22.01 0.81 -4.16
C LEU A 261 -22.48 0.96 -5.61
N PHE A 262 -23.53 1.76 -5.84
CA PHE A 262 -24.15 1.97 -7.16
C PHE A 262 -23.90 3.40 -7.66
N LYS A 263 -22.64 3.84 -7.64
CA LYS A 263 -22.23 5.18 -8.07
C LYS A 263 -22.79 5.56 -9.45
N ASN A 264 -23.42 6.74 -9.53
CA ASN A 264 -23.95 7.34 -10.75
C ASN A 264 -23.71 8.87 -10.75
N GLN A 265 -24.23 9.57 -11.74
CA GLN A 265 -24.07 11.02 -11.87
C GLN A 265 -24.66 11.81 -10.70
N ASP A 266 -25.67 11.27 -10.01
CA ASP A 266 -26.35 11.90 -8.87
C ASP A 266 -25.71 11.59 -7.51
N THR A 267 -24.69 10.74 -7.45
CA THR A 267 -24.05 10.29 -6.20
C THR A 267 -23.72 11.47 -5.27
N ASN A 268 -23.01 12.49 -5.77
CA ASN A 268 -22.63 13.65 -4.96
C ASN A 268 -23.85 14.44 -4.45
N LYS A 269 -24.87 14.59 -5.29
CA LYS A 269 -26.11 15.29 -4.93
C LYS A 269 -26.86 14.55 -3.81
N ILE A 270 -26.97 13.22 -3.91
CA ILE A 270 -27.62 12.38 -2.89
C ILE A 270 -26.84 12.48 -1.58
N LEU A 271 -25.50 12.37 -1.60
CA LEU A 271 -24.67 12.46 -0.39
C LEU A 271 -24.78 13.85 0.27
N GLN A 272 -24.79 14.94 -0.49
CA GLN A 272 -25.00 16.29 0.04
C GLN A 272 -26.38 16.46 0.68
N GLN A 273 -27.41 15.90 0.06
CA GLN A 273 -28.76 15.94 0.58
C GLN A 273 -28.88 15.14 1.87
N LEU A 274 -28.33 13.91 1.89
CA LEU A 274 -28.28 13.07 3.07
C LEU A 274 -27.54 13.76 4.22
N ASN A 275 -26.39 14.40 3.95
CA ASN A 275 -25.61 15.14 4.94
C ASN A 275 -26.40 16.31 5.58
N LYS A 276 -27.27 16.97 4.82
CA LYS A 276 -28.16 18.04 5.33
C LYS A 276 -29.28 17.51 6.21
N GLN A 277 -29.84 16.35 5.87
CA GLN A 277 -31.06 15.81 6.48
C GLN A 277 -30.75 14.95 7.72
N THR A 278 -29.67 14.17 7.69
CA THR A 278 -29.35 13.24 8.79
C THR A 278 -29.07 13.98 10.10
N LYS A 279 -29.53 13.40 11.20
CA LYS A 279 -29.17 13.81 12.58
C LYS A 279 -28.05 12.92 13.16
N ASP A 280 -27.70 11.82 12.49
CA ASP A 280 -26.62 10.94 12.94
C ASP A 280 -25.24 11.60 12.77
N TYR A 281 -24.60 11.88 13.91
CA TYR A 281 -23.28 12.53 13.94
C TYR A 281 -22.19 11.70 13.25
N ASN A 282 -22.22 10.38 13.43
CA ASN A 282 -21.23 9.48 12.82
C ASN A 282 -21.41 9.46 11.30
N LEU A 283 -22.64 9.38 10.82
CA LEU A 283 -22.95 9.42 9.39
C LEU A 283 -22.49 10.74 8.77
N LYS A 284 -22.79 11.89 9.38
CA LYS A 284 -22.29 13.20 8.92
C LYS A 284 -20.78 13.24 8.77
N LYS A 285 -20.07 12.70 9.77
CA LYS A 285 -18.61 12.66 9.76
C LYS A 285 -18.06 11.77 8.65
N ILE A 286 -18.73 10.66 8.37
CA ILE A 286 -18.32 9.73 7.31
C ILE A 286 -18.65 10.28 5.93
N ILE A 287 -19.83 10.86 5.72
CA ILE A 287 -20.20 11.48 4.42
C ILE A 287 -19.14 12.50 3.97
N LYS A 288 -18.58 13.30 4.88
CA LYS A 288 -17.50 14.27 4.59
C LYS A 288 -16.22 13.65 4.02
N LEU A 289 -16.02 12.35 4.13
CA LEU A 289 -14.87 11.66 3.52
C LEU A 289 -15.11 11.35 2.03
N TYR A 290 -16.37 11.49 1.56
CA TYR A 290 -16.81 11.11 0.23
C TYR A 290 -17.38 12.29 -0.59
N THR A 291 -17.53 13.45 0.02
CA THR A 291 -17.95 14.72 -0.61
C THR A 291 -16.84 15.76 -0.56
#